data_8d2c2fdcbdefa79495d2111a26fa4ac0
#
_entry.id   8d2c2fdcbdefa79495d2111a26fa4ac0
#
_cell.length_a   1.000
_cell.length_b   1.000
_cell.length_c   1.000
_cell.angle_alpha   90.00
_cell.angle_beta   90.00
_cell.angle_gamma   90.00
#
_symmetry.space_group_name_H-M   'P 1'
#
loop_
_entity.id
_entity.type
_entity.pdbx_description
1 polymer ?
#
loop_
_entity_poly.entity_id
_entity_poly.type
_entity_poly.pdbx_seq_one_letter_code
_entity_poly.pdbx_strand_id
1 'polypeptide(L)'
;MALAATIIVALGAGAVPALAAEPDPKPQAAVPGPKPSPAPNGATSGATTKDPSPADRAAAQKAAAAAAAQGIADRPYMGWSSWSLQATNYPGVNPNGPASWLNEANVLQQADALATKLKPYGYEYLNLDAGWSTDYNGTPHLDGYGRGIASPQRFPHGMKYVADYIHGKGLKAGIYLGVGLDKPAYGNGTTPIWNASGCTTGDIVYPDLRTTNGWDSAYKIDFANPCAQQYIDSQAQLFADWGYDFVKLDGVGPGSFRSGDNYNNVADVAAWQAAIAKTGRPIQFIVSWSLDRNYAADWKRYSNGWRIDTDVECYCDTLVTWNSSVKIRWDDVPGWTPWTGPGGWNNLDTLNVGNGQMDGITEDERQSYMTLWAISAAPLYVGDDLTKLDAYGLSLLTNREVIAIDQQGIPARPVTPTGPAQVWGMKNADGTYTIALFNMGSFPTQVTANWSSFGFGGKAAVRDLWQHKELGDRDGGISATLPSHGSRLFKVTPKNGAVKLASYEAEASTNTVVRGAAVSGCANCSGGSKVGSLYNGGALRVNGVTVPKAGTYQVNIRYATNDPRSATVSANGQNAVTLAFPPSGGWDIPATVTVALQLRAGTNTIEIDSTTPVYSPDIDKIEVPLSGR
;
A
#
# COMPACT_ATOMS: atom_id res chain seq x y z
N MET A 1 50.38 67.57 17.12
CA MET A 1 49.80 67.27 18.44
C MET A 1 48.39 66.77 18.16
N ALA A 2 48.23 65.46 18.15
CA ALA A 2 46.93 64.78 18.09
C ALA A 2 47.03 63.55 18.93
N LEU A 3 46.21 63.42 19.97
CA LEU A 3 46.09 62.28 20.87
C LEU A 3 45.31 61.16 20.17
N ALA A 4 45.90 59.98 20.15
CA ALA A 4 45.22 58.77 19.77
C ALA A 4 44.52 58.16 21.01
N ALA A 5 43.23 57.92 20.95
CA ALA A 5 42.50 57.16 21.95
C ALA A 5 42.28 55.74 21.46
N THR A 6 42.86 54.79 22.19
CA THR A 6 42.69 53.36 21.95
C THR A 6 41.41 52.89 22.64
N ILE A 7 40.44 52.37 21.88
CA ILE A 7 39.25 51.69 22.43
C ILE A 7 39.52 50.21 22.45
N ILE A 8 39.52 49.63 23.64
CA ILE A 8 39.57 48.18 23.89
C ILE A 8 38.10 47.67 23.82
N VAL A 9 37.81 46.83 22.83
CA VAL A 9 36.54 46.10 22.77
C VAL A 9 36.69 44.79 23.47
N ALA A 10 36.02 44.63 24.60
CA ALA A 10 35.91 43.34 25.31
C ALA A 10 34.88 42.45 24.58
N LEU A 11 35.33 41.32 24.09
CA LEU A 11 34.47 40.25 23.59
C LEU A 11 33.77 39.54 24.77
N GLY A 12 32.52 39.90 25.00
CA GLY A 12 31.64 39.17 25.89
C GLY A 12 31.11 37.91 25.17
N ALA A 13 31.43 36.73 25.67
CA ALA A 13 30.82 35.47 25.26
C ALA A 13 29.33 35.46 25.72
N GLY A 14 28.43 35.81 24.83
CA GLY A 14 27.01 35.64 25.04
C GLY A 14 26.61 34.18 24.82
N ALA A 15 26.20 33.51 25.91
CA ALA A 15 25.55 32.20 25.84
C ALA A 15 24.24 32.30 25.03
N VAL A 16 24.13 31.51 24.00
CA VAL A 16 22.87 31.32 23.26
C VAL A 16 21.91 30.54 24.17
N PRO A 17 20.70 31.06 24.49
CA PRO A 17 19.74 30.27 25.25
C PRO A 17 19.28 29.09 24.39
N ALA A 18 19.37 27.88 24.96
CA ALA A 18 18.76 26.70 24.40
C ALA A 18 17.24 26.96 24.27
N LEU A 19 16.73 26.88 23.06
CA LEU A 19 15.30 26.79 22.82
C LEU A 19 14.80 25.54 23.53
N ALA A 20 14.00 25.73 24.57
CA ALA A 20 13.26 24.67 25.23
C ALA A 20 12.32 24.04 24.17
N ALA A 21 12.41 22.70 24.05
CA ALA A 21 11.43 21.97 23.26
C ALA A 21 10.04 22.24 23.85
N GLU A 22 9.12 22.70 23.00
CA GLU A 22 7.72 22.79 23.38
C GLU A 22 7.21 21.40 23.75
N PRO A 23 6.43 21.26 24.86
CA PRO A 23 5.84 19.98 25.22
C PRO A 23 4.81 19.59 24.17
N ASP A 24 4.84 18.31 23.77
CA ASP A 24 3.83 17.72 22.90
C ASP A 24 2.41 18.11 23.36
N PRO A 25 1.53 18.56 22.45
CA PRO A 25 0.17 18.89 22.80
C PRO A 25 -0.53 17.64 23.34
N LYS A 26 -1.07 17.74 24.56
CA LYS A 26 -1.89 16.68 25.15
C LYS A 26 -3.06 16.37 24.23
N PRO A 27 -3.35 15.10 23.93
CA PRO A 27 -4.49 14.74 23.09
C PRO A 27 -5.78 15.15 23.80
N GLN A 28 -6.53 16.04 23.17
CA GLN A 28 -7.91 16.35 23.56
C GLN A 28 -8.80 15.16 23.16
N ALA A 29 -9.79 14.87 24.01
CA ALA A 29 -10.66 13.71 23.88
C ALA A 29 -11.28 13.58 22.48
N ALA A 30 -10.85 12.58 21.75
CA ALA A 30 -11.49 12.16 20.50
C ALA A 30 -12.81 11.47 20.83
N VAL A 31 -13.85 11.78 20.05
CA VAL A 31 -15.07 10.97 19.97
C VAL A 31 -14.64 9.53 19.62
N PRO A 32 -15.20 8.50 20.29
CA PRO A 32 -14.66 7.16 20.20
C PRO A 32 -14.93 6.47 18.85
N GLY A 33 -14.05 6.71 17.89
CA GLY A 33 -13.61 5.60 17.07
C GLY A 33 -12.54 4.87 17.89
N PRO A 34 -12.45 3.56 17.91
CA PRO A 34 -11.47 2.87 18.73
C PRO A 34 -10.08 3.27 18.24
N LYS A 35 -9.36 4.04 19.07
CA LYS A 35 -7.92 4.20 18.86
C LYS A 35 -7.30 2.81 18.89
N PRO A 36 -6.58 2.39 17.84
CA PRO A 36 -5.70 1.25 17.98
C PRO A 36 -4.63 1.61 19.01
N SER A 37 -4.58 0.88 20.11
CA SER A 37 -3.40 0.88 20.96
C SER A 37 -2.22 0.38 20.11
N PRO A 38 -0.99 0.93 20.28
CA PRO A 38 0.16 0.35 19.63
C PRO A 38 0.22 -1.14 19.98
N ALA A 39 0.39 -1.99 18.98
CA ALA A 39 0.50 -3.42 19.18
C ALA A 39 1.61 -3.70 20.20
N PRO A 40 1.38 -4.52 21.24
CA PRO A 40 2.45 -4.93 22.12
C PRO A 40 3.44 -5.73 21.30
N ASN A 41 4.70 -5.30 21.30
CA ASN A 41 5.80 -6.09 20.78
C ASN A 41 5.73 -7.48 21.41
N GLY A 42 5.48 -8.52 20.60
CA GLY A 42 5.63 -9.90 21.05
C GLY A 42 4.36 -10.71 21.24
N ALA A 43 3.36 -10.61 20.39
CA ALA A 43 2.38 -11.68 20.26
C ALA A 43 2.91 -12.71 19.23
N THR A 44 3.66 -13.70 19.71
CA THR A 44 3.86 -14.95 18.98
C THR A 44 2.53 -15.68 18.95
N SER A 45 1.70 -15.40 17.95
CA SER A 45 0.55 -16.24 17.66
C SER A 45 1.08 -17.56 17.09
N GLY A 46 0.96 -18.64 17.85
CA GLY A 46 1.22 -20.01 17.40
C GLY A 46 0.15 -20.53 16.45
N ALA A 47 -0.39 -19.71 15.57
CA ALA A 47 -1.14 -20.14 14.42
C ALA A 47 -0.12 -20.42 13.30
N THR A 48 0.00 -21.68 12.90
CA THR A 48 0.72 -22.08 11.69
C THR A 48 0.07 -21.36 10.52
N THR A 49 0.64 -20.22 10.11
CA THR A 49 0.20 -19.46 8.95
C THR A 49 0.45 -20.33 7.72
N LYS A 50 -0.63 -20.90 7.18
CA LYS A 50 -0.56 -21.60 5.90
C LYS A 50 -0.52 -20.54 4.82
N ASP A 51 0.63 -20.35 4.19
CA ASP A 51 0.69 -19.60 2.93
C ASP A 51 -0.36 -20.16 1.95
N PRO A 52 -1.09 -19.31 1.22
CA PRO A 52 -2.05 -19.78 0.22
C PRO A 52 -1.38 -20.75 -0.75
N SER A 53 -2.02 -21.89 -1.00
CA SER A 53 -1.47 -22.90 -1.88
C SER A 53 -1.28 -22.37 -3.31
N PRO A 54 -0.41 -22.97 -4.13
CA PRO A 54 -0.31 -22.62 -5.55
C PRO A 54 -1.65 -22.71 -6.29
N ALA A 55 -2.53 -23.64 -5.88
CA ALA A 55 -3.88 -23.77 -6.43
C ALA A 55 -4.78 -22.59 -6.07
N ASP A 56 -4.72 -22.09 -4.83
CA ASP A 56 -5.49 -20.91 -4.40
C ASP A 56 -5.04 -19.66 -5.13
N ARG A 57 -3.73 -19.50 -5.32
CA ARG A 57 -3.18 -18.38 -6.10
C ARG A 57 -3.62 -18.42 -7.56
N ALA A 58 -3.61 -19.60 -8.19
CA ALA A 58 -4.08 -19.77 -9.57
C ALA A 58 -5.58 -19.49 -9.70
N ALA A 59 -6.40 -19.92 -8.73
CA ALA A 59 -7.83 -19.62 -8.70
C ALA A 59 -8.11 -18.12 -8.53
N ALA A 60 -7.39 -17.44 -7.64
CA ALA A 60 -7.48 -15.99 -7.44
C ALA A 60 -7.08 -15.22 -8.71
N GLN A 61 -5.98 -15.62 -9.36
CA GLN A 61 -5.54 -15.01 -10.63
C GLN A 61 -6.57 -15.19 -11.75
N LYS A 62 -7.19 -16.37 -11.84
CA LYS A 62 -8.23 -16.64 -12.83
C LYS A 62 -9.48 -15.77 -12.60
N ALA A 63 -9.90 -15.60 -11.37
CA ALA A 63 -11.03 -14.73 -11.01
C ALA A 63 -10.74 -13.25 -11.33
N ALA A 64 -9.53 -12.77 -10.97
CA ALA A 64 -9.08 -11.44 -11.28
C ALA A 64 -9.01 -11.17 -12.80
N ALA A 65 -8.50 -12.13 -13.59
CA ALA A 65 -8.46 -12.03 -15.04
C ALA A 65 -9.86 -11.96 -15.66
N ALA A 66 -10.84 -12.68 -15.10
CA ALA A 66 -12.22 -12.62 -15.55
C ALA A 66 -12.88 -11.26 -15.28
N ALA A 67 -12.61 -10.64 -14.13
CA ALA A 67 -13.06 -9.28 -13.79
C ALA A 67 -12.44 -8.24 -14.74
N ALA A 68 -11.12 -8.32 -14.95
CA ALA A 68 -10.42 -7.42 -15.88
C ALA A 68 -10.93 -7.54 -17.33
N ALA A 69 -11.29 -8.74 -17.77
CA ALA A 69 -11.89 -8.96 -19.09
C ALA A 69 -13.25 -8.27 -19.27
N GLN A 70 -13.92 -7.92 -18.16
CA GLN A 70 -15.16 -7.12 -18.15
C GLN A 70 -14.89 -5.62 -17.99
N GLY A 71 -13.64 -5.19 -18.01
CA GLY A 71 -13.24 -3.80 -17.81
C GLY A 71 -13.32 -3.31 -16.36
N ILE A 72 -13.46 -4.24 -15.39
CA ILE A 72 -13.46 -3.93 -13.97
C ILE A 72 -12.05 -4.17 -13.43
N ALA A 73 -11.44 -3.13 -12.84
CA ALA A 73 -10.10 -3.20 -12.25
C ALA A 73 -9.01 -3.74 -13.22
N ASP A 74 -9.12 -3.49 -14.50
CA ASP A 74 -8.06 -3.75 -15.48
C ASP A 74 -6.82 -2.90 -15.22
N ARG A 75 -7.02 -1.73 -14.58
CA ARG A 75 -5.99 -0.80 -14.09
C ARG A 75 -6.32 -0.36 -12.66
N PRO A 76 -5.35 0.19 -11.91
CA PRO A 76 -5.64 0.84 -10.64
C PRO A 76 -6.70 1.92 -10.85
N TYR A 77 -7.75 1.91 -10.03
CA TYR A 77 -8.78 2.93 -10.14
C TYR A 77 -8.26 4.29 -9.66
N MET A 78 -8.80 5.35 -10.24
CA MET A 78 -8.48 6.73 -9.89
C MET A 78 -9.76 7.45 -9.48
N GLY A 79 -9.70 8.19 -8.38
CA GLY A 79 -10.89 8.87 -7.89
C GLY A 79 -10.68 9.66 -6.61
N TRP A 80 -11.77 9.83 -5.86
CA TRP A 80 -11.83 10.60 -4.64
C TRP A 80 -12.67 9.90 -3.57
N SER A 81 -12.31 10.08 -2.29
CA SER A 81 -13.04 9.59 -1.12
C SER A 81 -13.28 10.72 -0.12
N SER A 82 -14.43 10.67 0.54
CA SER A 82 -14.79 11.68 1.54
C SER A 82 -14.13 11.48 2.90
N TRP A 83 -13.50 10.30 3.18
CA TRP A 83 -13.12 9.95 4.54
C TRP A 83 -12.08 10.87 5.16
N SER A 84 -11.05 11.27 4.44
CA SER A 84 -10.01 12.16 4.99
C SER A 84 -10.59 13.48 5.51
N LEU A 85 -11.59 14.04 4.80
CA LEU A 85 -12.28 15.25 5.26
C LEU A 85 -13.23 15.00 6.43
N GLN A 86 -13.74 13.78 6.58
CA GLN A 86 -14.57 13.40 7.73
C GLN A 86 -13.74 13.13 8.98
N ALA A 87 -12.55 12.55 8.82
CA ALA A 87 -11.70 12.08 9.90
C ALA A 87 -10.84 13.18 10.54
N THR A 88 -10.60 14.30 9.84
CA THR A 88 -9.73 15.36 10.32
C THR A 88 -10.39 16.27 11.35
N ASN A 89 -9.59 16.72 12.32
CA ASN A 89 -9.95 17.81 13.25
C ASN A 89 -9.46 19.18 12.73
N TYR A 90 -9.03 19.27 11.47
CA TYR A 90 -8.57 20.55 10.90
C TYR A 90 -9.64 21.64 11.07
N PRO A 91 -9.27 22.83 11.54
CA PRO A 91 -10.23 23.88 11.87
C PRO A 91 -11.19 24.24 10.73
N GLY A 92 -12.49 24.19 11.01
CA GLY A 92 -13.54 24.57 10.06
C GLY A 92 -13.97 23.48 9.07
N VAL A 93 -13.35 22.29 9.08
CA VAL A 93 -13.76 21.18 8.20
C VAL A 93 -15.00 20.48 8.74
N ASN A 94 -15.04 20.16 10.04
CA ASN A 94 -16.16 19.49 10.70
C ASN A 94 -16.84 20.39 11.75
N PRO A 95 -17.50 21.51 11.36
CA PRO A 95 -17.97 22.54 12.29
C PRO A 95 -19.12 22.07 13.20
N ASN A 96 -19.86 21.05 12.81
CA ASN A 96 -21.02 20.53 13.54
C ASN A 96 -20.72 19.22 14.30
N GLY A 97 -19.45 18.95 14.57
CA GLY A 97 -18.98 17.73 15.22
C GLY A 97 -18.31 16.74 14.26
N PRO A 98 -17.74 15.65 14.79
CA PRO A 98 -16.98 14.67 14.00
C PRO A 98 -17.76 14.13 12.81
N ALA A 99 -17.07 13.98 11.68
CA ALA A 99 -17.62 13.53 10.41
C ALA A 99 -18.83 14.33 9.87
N SER A 100 -19.03 15.55 10.40
CA SER A 100 -20.13 16.42 9.94
C SER A 100 -19.89 17.00 8.54
N TRP A 101 -18.69 16.88 8.01
CA TRP A 101 -18.34 17.31 6.66
C TRP A 101 -19.20 16.59 5.60
N LEU A 102 -19.51 15.30 5.79
CA LEU A 102 -20.25 14.52 4.81
C LEU A 102 -21.72 14.94 4.76
N ASN A 103 -22.06 15.64 3.69
CA ASN A 103 -23.44 16.03 3.34
C ASN A 103 -23.56 16.23 1.82
N GLU A 104 -24.78 16.27 1.32
CA GLU A 104 -25.08 16.39 -0.10
C GLU A 104 -24.39 17.59 -0.75
N ALA A 105 -24.51 18.77 -0.15
CA ALA A 105 -23.94 20.01 -0.73
C ALA A 105 -22.42 19.90 -0.93
N ASN A 106 -21.69 19.39 0.08
CA ASN A 106 -20.24 19.21 -0.01
C ASN A 106 -19.88 18.15 -1.07
N VAL A 107 -20.60 17.04 -1.11
CA VAL A 107 -20.35 15.97 -2.09
C VAL A 107 -20.55 16.47 -3.52
N LEU A 108 -21.62 17.23 -3.79
CA LEU A 108 -21.87 17.80 -5.13
C LEU A 108 -20.76 18.79 -5.55
N GLN A 109 -20.25 19.59 -4.62
CA GLN A 109 -19.09 20.48 -4.88
C GLN A 109 -17.82 19.68 -5.22
N GLN A 110 -17.56 18.57 -4.52
CA GLN A 110 -16.44 17.71 -4.87
C GLN A 110 -16.62 17.04 -6.24
N ALA A 111 -17.84 16.64 -6.59
CA ALA A 111 -18.14 16.11 -7.92
C ALA A 111 -17.83 17.14 -9.03
N ASP A 112 -18.21 18.39 -8.84
CA ASP A 112 -17.91 19.47 -9.77
C ASP A 112 -16.39 19.73 -9.89
N ALA A 113 -15.70 19.74 -8.75
CA ALA A 113 -14.25 19.94 -8.72
C ALA A 113 -13.51 18.76 -9.36
N LEU A 114 -13.92 17.52 -9.06
CA LEU A 114 -13.34 16.32 -9.67
C LEU A 114 -13.51 16.33 -11.20
N ALA A 115 -14.75 16.61 -11.67
CA ALA A 115 -15.06 16.65 -13.09
C ALA A 115 -14.24 17.69 -13.86
N THR A 116 -14.00 18.86 -13.25
CA THR A 116 -13.30 19.96 -13.91
C THR A 116 -11.78 19.89 -13.80
N LYS A 117 -11.26 19.48 -12.64
CA LYS A 117 -9.82 19.53 -12.35
C LYS A 117 -9.09 18.23 -12.64
N LEU A 118 -9.67 17.07 -12.31
CA LEU A 118 -8.95 15.80 -12.30
C LEU A 118 -9.46 14.77 -13.31
N LYS A 119 -10.75 14.79 -13.68
CA LYS A 119 -11.29 13.87 -14.70
C LYS A 119 -10.53 13.88 -16.04
N PRO A 120 -10.01 15.02 -16.56
CA PRO A 120 -9.18 15.05 -17.78
C PRO A 120 -7.88 14.24 -17.68
N TYR A 121 -7.53 13.78 -16.47
CA TYR A 121 -6.34 13.00 -16.16
C TYR A 121 -6.67 11.55 -15.78
N GLY A 122 -7.96 11.15 -15.80
CA GLY A 122 -8.40 9.78 -15.58
C GLY A 122 -9.03 9.50 -14.22
N TYR A 123 -9.22 10.50 -13.35
CA TYR A 123 -9.93 10.34 -12.09
C TYR A 123 -11.43 10.28 -12.34
N GLU A 124 -12.05 9.13 -12.10
CA GLU A 124 -13.44 8.88 -12.48
C GLU A 124 -14.37 8.59 -11.31
N TYR A 125 -13.86 7.99 -10.22
CA TYR A 125 -14.68 7.55 -9.10
C TYR A 125 -14.82 8.63 -8.03
N LEU A 126 -16.04 8.81 -7.53
CA LEU A 126 -16.32 9.62 -6.35
C LEU A 126 -17.04 8.74 -5.33
N ASN A 127 -16.34 8.42 -4.24
CA ASN A 127 -16.85 7.54 -3.19
C ASN A 127 -17.29 8.32 -1.95
N LEU A 128 -18.52 8.09 -1.52
CA LEU A 128 -19.04 8.52 -0.23
C LEU A 128 -18.71 7.46 0.81
N ASP A 129 -17.99 7.83 1.84
CA ASP A 129 -17.62 6.97 2.95
C ASP A 129 -18.72 6.91 4.03
N ALA A 130 -18.44 6.39 5.21
CA ALA A 130 -19.39 6.17 6.29
C ALA A 130 -20.22 7.42 6.66
N GLY A 131 -21.46 7.22 7.11
CA GLY A 131 -22.33 8.28 7.64
C GLY A 131 -23.42 8.78 6.70
N TRP A 132 -23.51 8.31 5.46
CA TRP A 132 -24.56 8.73 4.53
C TRP A 132 -25.99 8.32 4.97
N SER A 133 -26.10 7.24 5.77
CA SER A 133 -27.37 6.72 6.29
C SER A 133 -27.63 7.08 7.77
N THR A 134 -26.83 7.98 8.34
CA THR A 134 -26.99 8.41 9.74
C THR A 134 -27.04 9.92 9.87
N ASP A 135 -27.84 10.44 10.77
CA ASP A 135 -27.84 11.86 11.13
C ASP A 135 -26.55 12.27 11.84
N TYR A 136 -26.34 13.57 12.04
CA TYR A 136 -25.15 14.06 12.76
C TYR A 136 -25.06 13.59 14.21
N ASN A 137 -26.19 13.22 14.84
CA ASN A 137 -26.26 12.65 16.18
C ASN A 137 -26.09 11.13 16.22
N GLY A 138 -25.82 10.48 15.06
CA GLY A 138 -25.65 9.03 14.94
C GLY A 138 -26.96 8.24 14.80
N THR A 139 -28.13 8.88 14.68
CA THR A 139 -29.40 8.17 14.43
C THR A 139 -29.39 7.51 13.04
N PRO A 140 -29.51 6.16 12.95
CA PRO A 140 -29.52 5.46 11.68
C PRO A 140 -30.86 5.59 10.97
N HIS A 141 -30.83 5.64 9.65
CA HIS A 141 -32.00 5.58 8.79
C HIS A 141 -32.00 4.27 8.01
N LEU A 142 -33.04 3.48 8.22
CA LEU A 142 -33.22 2.16 7.60
C LEU A 142 -34.61 2.09 6.93
N ASP A 143 -34.71 1.32 5.87
CA ASP A 143 -36.00 0.95 5.29
C ASP A 143 -36.67 -0.20 6.11
N GLY A 144 -37.88 -0.60 5.69
CA GLY A 144 -38.62 -1.69 6.34
C GLY A 144 -37.95 -3.08 6.27
N TYR A 145 -36.81 -3.19 5.59
CA TYR A 145 -36.04 -4.41 5.40
C TYR A 145 -34.66 -4.33 6.07
N GLY A 146 -34.42 -3.34 6.89
CA GLY A 146 -33.15 -3.13 7.59
C GLY A 146 -31.99 -2.68 6.70
N ARG A 147 -32.29 -2.19 5.48
CA ARG A 147 -31.27 -1.64 4.59
C ARG A 147 -31.09 -0.15 4.83
N GLY A 148 -29.85 0.33 4.78
CA GLY A 148 -29.56 1.75 4.92
C GLY A 148 -30.26 2.60 3.84
N ILE A 149 -30.87 3.70 4.26
CA ILE A 149 -31.37 4.75 3.37
C ILE A 149 -30.75 6.09 3.72
N ALA A 150 -30.81 7.06 2.82
CA ALA A 150 -30.24 8.38 3.03
C ALA A 150 -30.73 9.03 4.31
N SER A 151 -29.81 9.60 5.11
CA SER A 151 -30.21 10.53 6.18
C SER A 151 -30.84 11.78 5.55
N PRO A 152 -32.10 12.12 5.87
CA PRO A 152 -32.73 13.34 5.35
C PRO A 152 -31.99 14.62 5.75
N GLN A 153 -31.28 14.57 6.87
CA GLN A 153 -30.48 15.70 7.38
C GLN A 153 -29.24 15.95 6.53
N ARG A 154 -28.60 14.88 6.04
CA ARG A 154 -27.36 14.97 5.27
C ARG A 154 -27.60 14.95 3.75
N PHE A 155 -28.56 14.14 3.29
CA PHE A 155 -28.87 13.89 1.89
C PHE A 155 -30.37 14.01 1.65
N PRO A 156 -30.92 15.23 1.64
CA PRO A 156 -32.36 15.47 1.56
C PRO A 156 -33.02 14.97 0.26
N HIS A 157 -32.27 14.85 -0.84
CA HIS A 157 -32.78 14.32 -2.11
C HIS A 157 -32.54 12.81 -2.28
N GLY A 158 -31.84 12.18 -1.33
CA GLY A 158 -31.58 10.73 -1.33
C GLY A 158 -30.39 10.30 -2.17
N MET A 159 -29.94 9.05 -1.94
CA MET A 159 -28.68 8.54 -2.53
C MET A 159 -28.75 8.35 -4.05
N LYS A 160 -29.93 8.06 -4.60
CA LYS A 160 -30.11 7.99 -6.06
C LYS A 160 -29.87 9.34 -6.73
N TYR A 161 -30.37 10.42 -6.14
CA TYR A 161 -30.14 11.78 -6.67
C TYR A 161 -28.63 12.11 -6.71
N VAL A 162 -27.90 11.75 -5.67
CA VAL A 162 -26.45 11.97 -5.61
C VAL A 162 -25.74 11.18 -6.70
N ALA A 163 -26.08 9.91 -6.89
CA ALA A 163 -25.53 9.09 -7.97
C ALA A 163 -25.84 9.67 -9.37
N ASP A 164 -27.10 10.06 -9.60
CA ASP A 164 -27.51 10.68 -10.87
C ASP A 164 -26.75 11.99 -11.15
N TYR A 165 -26.51 12.82 -10.10
CA TYR A 165 -25.72 14.04 -10.25
C TYR A 165 -24.26 13.74 -10.62
N ILE A 166 -23.64 12.78 -9.93
CA ILE A 166 -22.25 12.35 -10.21
C ILE A 166 -22.15 11.84 -11.65
N HIS A 167 -23.12 11.02 -12.10
CA HIS A 167 -23.22 10.55 -13.48
C HIS A 167 -23.39 11.69 -14.48
N GLY A 168 -24.20 12.70 -14.13
CA GLY A 168 -24.38 13.91 -14.94
C GLY A 168 -23.08 14.68 -15.20
N LYS A 169 -22.05 14.51 -14.34
CA LYS A 169 -20.69 15.02 -14.56
C LYS A 169 -19.81 14.05 -15.35
N GLY A 170 -20.34 12.88 -15.74
CA GLY A 170 -19.60 11.81 -16.40
C GLY A 170 -18.59 11.13 -15.48
N LEU A 171 -18.89 11.08 -14.19
CA LEU A 171 -18.14 10.38 -13.15
C LEU A 171 -18.88 9.11 -12.74
N LYS A 172 -18.24 8.28 -11.93
CA LYS A 172 -18.77 7.04 -11.36
C LYS A 172 -19.01 7.22 -9.86
N ALA A 173 -20.18 6.80 -9.37
CA ALA A 173 -20.59 6.96 -7.98
C ALA A 173 -20.17 5.77 -7.12
N GLY A 174 -19.57 6.03 -5.96
CA GLY A 174 -19.20 5.03 -4.97
C GLY A 174 -19.91 5.21 -3.64
N ILE A 175 -20.13 4.10 -2.93
CA ILE A 175 -20.81 4.07 -1.64
C ILE A 175 -20.12 3.11 -0.66
N TYR A 176 -20.20 3.41 0.63
CA TYR A 176 -19.64 2.68 1.75
C TYR A 176 -20.67 1.81 2.46
N LEU A 177 -20.24 0.66 2.95
CA LEU A 177 -20.97 -0.17 3.92
C LEU A 177 -20.01 -0.88 4.87
N GLY A 178 -20.41 -1.09 6.14
CA GLY A 178 -19.73 -1.97 7.07
C GLY A 178 -20.06 -3.44 6.83
N VAL A 179 -19.12 -4.36 7.12
CA VAL A 179 -19.36 -5.81 7.03
C VAL A 179 -20.21 -6.32 8.18
N GLY A 180 -21.05 -7.32 7.92
CA GLY A 180 -21.98 -7.94 8.86
C GLY A 180 -23.39 -7.35 8.79
N LEU A 181 -24.24 -7.74 9.72
CA LEU A 181 -25.58 -7.17 9.92
C LEU A 181 -25.49 -6.06 10.98
N ASP A 182 -25.67 -4.80 10.58
CA ASP A 182 -25.69 -3.67 11.51
C ASP A 182 -26.67 -3.93 12.66
N LYS A 183 -26.25 -3.68 13.91
CA LYS A 183 -27.10 -3.91 15.09
C LYS A 183 -28.47 -3.22 15.01
N PRO A 184 -28.59 -1.97 14.55
CA PRO A 184 -29.90 -1.34 14.34
C PRO A 184 -30.79 -2.08 13.33
N ALA A 185 -30.21 -2.68 12.28
CA ALA A 185 -30.95 -3.42 11.26
C ALA A 185 -31.55 -4.73 11.77
N TYR A 186 -31.01 -5.29 12.86
CA TYR A 186 -31.46 -6.56 13.44
C TYR A 186 -32.94 -6.54 13.84
N GLY A 187 -33.45 -5.42 14.41
CA GLY A 187 -34.86 -5.24 14.74
C GLY A 187 -35.44 -6.37 15.59
N ASN A 188 -34.71 -6.81 16.63
CA ASN A 188 -35.05 -7.98 17.48
C ASN A 188 -35.19 -9.30 16.71
N GLY A 189 -34.56 -9.41 15.54
CA GLY A 189 -34.61 -10.61 14.68
C GLY A 189 -35.86 -10.77 13.85
N THR A 190 -36.75 -9.80 13.83
CA THR A 190 -38.04 -9.89 13.13
C THR A 190 -38.12 -9.04 11.87
N THR A 191 -37.09 -8.26 11.56
CA THR A 191 -37.04 -7.47 10.31
C THR A 191 -37.05 -8.40 9.11
N PRO A 192 -38.02 -8.27 8.19
CA PRO A 192 -38.08 -9.13 7.00
C PRO A 192 -36.94 -8.81 6.03
N ILE A 193 -36.50 -9.80 5.27
CA ILE A 193 -35.51 -9.59 4.22
C ILE A 193 -36.23 -9.29 2.91
N TRP A 194 -35.78 -8.25 2.20
CA TRP A 194 -36.40 -7.83 0.94
C TRP A 194 -36.35 -8.95 -0.10
N ASN A 195 -37.48 -9.19 -0.75
CA ASN A 195 -37.68 -10.21 -1.78
C ASN A 195 -37.31 -11.64 -1.35
N ALA A 196 -37.35 -11.94 -0.04
CA ALA A 196 -37.02 -13.22 0.55
C ALA A 196 -38.14 -13.70 1.47
N SER A 197 -39.19 -14.31 0.88
CA SER A 197 -40.37 -14.75 1.64
C SER A 197 -39.98 -15.72 2.77
N GLY A 198 -40.42 -15.39 3.99
CA GLY A 198 -40.18 -16.22 5.17
C GLY A 198 -38.80 -16.01 5.82
N CYS A 199 -37.94 -15.15 5.27
CA CYS A 199 -36.65 -14.80 5.85
C CYS A 199 -36.72 -13.52 6.69
N THR A 200 -36.08 -13.55 7.86
CA THR A 200 -35.90 -12.39 8.74
C THR A 200 -34.43 -12.19 9.11
N THR A 201 -34.11 -11.07 9.72
CA THR A 201 -32.74 -10.79 10.25
C THR A 201 -32.33 -11.75 11.37
N GLY A 202 -33.32 -12.36 12.08
CA GLY A 202 -33.03 -13.42 13.06
C GLY A 202 -32.52 -14.71 12.46
N ASP A 203 -32.91 -15.03 11.23
CA ASP A 203 -32.51 -16.26 10.54
C ASP A 203 -31.07 -16.21 10.04
N ILE A 204 -30.48 -15.02 9.93
CA ILE A 204 -29.17 -14.82 9.28
C ILE A 204 -28.03 -14.52 10.27
N VAL A 205 -28.29 -14.51 11.56
CA VAL A 205 -27.26 -14.32 12.60
C VAL A 205 -27.12 -15.55 13.48
N TYR A 206 -25.98 -15.70 14.11
CA TYR A 206 -25.80 -16.76 15.10
C TYR A 206 -26.70 -16.54 16.33
N PRO A 207 -27.24 -17.59 16.96
CA PRO A 207 -28.16 -17.46 18.11
C PRO A 207 -27.57 -16.71 19.31
N ASP A 208 -26.25 -16.71 19.46
CA ASP A 208 -25.53 -15.98 20.52
C ASP A 208 -25.26 -14.52 20.17
N LEU A 209 -25.74 -14.02 19.03
CA LEU A 209 -25.57 -12.65 18.55
C LEU A 209 -24.12 -12.16 18.58
N ARG A 210 -23.19 -13.07 18.24
CA ARG A 210 -21.75 -12.74 18.19
C ARG A 210 -21.50 -11.58 17.25
N THR A 211 -20.62 -10.68 17.67
CA THR A 211 -20.27 -9.49 16.91
C THR A 211 -19.19 -9.76 15.86
N THR A 212 -19.11 -8.89 14.88
CA THR A 212 -18.08 -8.86 13.82
C THR A 212 -17.72 -7.43 13.47
N ASN A 213 -16.87 -7.25 12.49
CA ASN A 213 -16.16 -6.08 11.97
C ASN A 213 -15.12 -5.48 12.94
N GLY A 214 -14.29 -4.54 12.44
CA GLY A 214 -13.16 -3.98 13.18
C GLY A 214 -13.54 -3.29 14.49
N TRP A 215 -14.80 -2.89 14.68
CA TRP A 215 -15.30 -2.11 15.81
C TRP A 215 -16.54 -2.70 16.50
N ASP A 216 -16.90 -3.94 16.22
CA ASP A 216 -18.01 -4.67 16.87
C ASP A 216 -19.41 -4.01 16.71
N SER A 217 -19.63 -3.25 15.65
CA SER A 217 -20.92 -2.57 15.42
C SER A 217 -21.99 -3.44 14.76
N ALA A 218 -21.61 -4.59 14.23
CA ALA A 218 -22.49 -5.51 13.52
C ALA A 218 -22.51 -6.90 14.15
N TYR A 219 -23.58 -7.67 13.90
CA TYR A 219 -23.64 -9.10 14.16
C TYR A 219 -23.03 -9.88 13.00
N LYS A 220 -22.36 -10.99 13.34
CA LYS A 220 -21.81 -11.90 12.33
C LYS A 220 -22.95 -12.64 11.63
N ILE A 221 -22.87 -12.63 10.29
CA ILE A 221 -23.83 -13.33 9.44
C ILE A 221 -23.47 -14.83 9.38
N ASP A 222 -24.49 -15.68 9.52
CA ASP A 222 -24.38 -17.14 9.36
C ASP A 222 -24.78 -17.54 7.93
N PHE A 223 -23.78 -17.71 7.08
CA PHE A 223 -23.97 -18.12 5.69
C PHE A 223 -24.35 -19.62 5.52
N ALA A 224 -24.48 -20.39 6.59
CA ALA A 224 -25.11 -21.70 6.52
C ALA A 224 -26.62 -21.58 6.23
N ASN A 225 -27.26 -20.47 6.59
CA ASN A 225 -28.65 -20.19 6.25
C ASN A 225 -28.74 -19.48 4.87
N PRO A 226 -29.50 -20.00 3.90
CA PRO A 226 -29.61 -19.38 2.57
C PRO A 226 -30.23 -17.97 2.59
N CYS A 227 -30.99 -17.60 3.63
CA CYS A 227 -31.48 -16.24 3.83
C CYS A 227 -30.36 -15.20 3.93
N ALA A 228 -29.18 -15.61 4.38
CA ALA A 228 -28.01 -14.73 4.48
C ALA A 228 -27.58 -14.19 3.11
N GLN A 229 -27.48 -15.07 2.10
CA GLN A 229 -27.18 -14.63 0.75
C GLN A 229 -28.26 -13.70 0.19
N GLN A 230 -29.54 -13.97 0.48
CA GLN A 230 -30.66 -13.14 0.01
C GLN A 230 -30.61 -11.73 0.66
N TYR A 231 -30.18 -11.63 1.92
CA TYR A 231 -29.93 -10.33 2.55
C TYR A 231 -28.86 -9.53 1.81
N ILE A 232 -27.72 -10.14 1.52
CA ILE A 232 -26.63 -9.47 0.78
C ILE A 232 -27.06 -9.13 -0.64
N ASP A 233 -27.79 -10.03 -1.33
CA ASP A 233 -28.37 -9.77 -2.66
C ASP A 233 -29.27 -8.52 -2.63
N SER A 234 -30.09 -8.36 -1.57
CA SER A 234 -30.97 -7.21 -1.42
C SER A 234 -30.23 -5.88 -1.25
N GLN A 235 -29.10 -5.89 -0.55
CA GLN A 235 -28.24 -4.72 -0.37
C GLN A 235 -27.56 -4.32 -1.70
N ALA A 236 -26.95 -5.29 -2.37
CA ALA A 236 -26.29 -5.06 -3.66
C ALA A 236 -27.28 -4.56 -4.73
N GLN A 237 -28.49 -5.13 -4.77
CA GLN A 237 -29.53 -4.69 -5.69
C GLN A 237 -29.97 -3.25 -5.41
N LEU A 238 -30.11 -2.86 -4.14
CA LEU A 238 -30.45 -1.49 -3.76
C LEU A 238 -29.42 -0.49 -4.28
N PHE A 239 -28.13 -0.78 -4.12
CA PHE A 239 -27.06 0.09 -4.63
C PHE A 239 -27.03 0.12 -6.17
N ALA A 240 -27.27 -1.00 -6.82
CA ALA A 240 -27.39 -1.07 -8.27
C ALA A 240 -28.59 -0.25 -8.80
N ASP A 241 -29.76 -0.31 -8.12
CA ASP A 241 -30.96 0.45 -8.46
C ASP A 241 -30.77 1.96 -8.25
N TRP A 242 -29.95 2.36 -7.28
CA TRP A 242 -29.54 3.75 -7.12
C TRP A 242 -28.48 4.19 -8.13
N GLY A 243 -27.83 3.25 -8.83
CA GLY A 243 -26.88 3.55 -9.87
C GLY A 243 -25.42 3.60 -9.40
N TYR A 244 -25.09 3.04 -8.24
CA TYR A 244 -23.70 3.02 -7.77
C TYR A 244 -22.81 2.08 -8.58
N ASP A 245 -21.58 2.53 -8.85
CA ASP A 245 -20.56 1.85 -9.68
C ASP A 245 -19.40 1.31 -8.84
N PHE A 246 -19.38 1.62 -7.56
CA PHE A 246 -18.30 1.28 -6.65
C PHE A 246 -18.86 1.04 -5.25
N VAL A 247 -18.44 -0.05 -4.61
CA VAL A 247 -18.82 -0.40 -3.23
C VAL A 247 -17.55 -0.62 -2.41
N LYS A 248 -17.43 0.11 -1.30
CA LYS A 248 -16.43 -0.14 -0.26
C LYS A 248 -17.10 -0.91 0.88
N LEU A 249 -16.66 -2.16 1.11
CA LEU A 249 -17.06 -2.96 2.28
C LEU A 249 -15.95 -2.86 3.33
N ASP A 250 -16.27 -2.32 4.50
CA ASP A 250 -15.30 -1.94 5.52
C ASP A 250 -15.42 -2.74 6.81
N GLY A 251 -14.38 -2.70 7.64
CA GLY A 251 -14.29 -3.47 8.88
C GLY A 251 -14.07 -4.97 8.65
N VAL A 252 -13.67 -5.35 7.44
CA VAL A 252 -13.45 -6.74 7.02
C VAL A 252 -12.23 -7.33 7.73
N GLY A 253 -12.33 -8.55 8.17
CA GLY A 253 -11.26 -9.35 8.75
C GLY A 253 -11.16 -10.76 8.14
N PRO A 254 -10.08 -11.51 8.46
CA PRO A 254 -9.03 -11.19 9.45
C PRO A 254 -8.17 -9.98 9.08
N GLY A 255 -7.68 -9.34 10.14
CA GLY A 255 -6.96 -8.08 10.06
C GLY A 255 -7.62 -7.05 11.00
N SER A 256 -7.42 -5.76 10.77
CA SER A 256 -8.06 -4.69 11.54
C SER A 256 -7.89 -4.85 13.06
N PHE A 257 -6.75 -5.42 13.48
CA PHE A 257 -6.44 -5.79 14.87
C PHE A 257 -7.40 -6.80 15.51
N ARG A 258 -8.22 -7.47 14.72
CA ARG A 258 -9.17 -8.50 15.12
C ARG A 258 -8.80 -9.85 14.53
N SER A 259 -8.99 -10.90 15.29
CA SER A 259 -8.71 -12.28 14.90
C SER A 259 -9.76 -13.25 15.44
N GLY A 260 -9.73 -14.47 14.96
CA GLY A 260 -10.69 -15.50 15.34
C GLY A 260 -11.91 -15.54 14.42
N ASP A 261 -12.73 -16.58 14.60
CA ASP A 261 -13.81 -16.93 13.67
C ASP A 261 -14.87 -15.83 13.52
N ASN A 262 -15.12 -15.06 14.58
CA ASN A 262 -16.09 -13.98 14.53
C ASN A 262 -15.69 -12.86 13.56
N TYR A 263 -14.39 -12.66 13.38
CA TYR A 263 -13.83 -11.61 12.54
C TYR A 263 -13.31 -12.13 11.19
N ASN A 264 -13.52 -13.41 10.88
CA ASN A 264 -13.23 -13.94 9.56
C ASN A 264 -14.43 -13.67 8.63
N ASN A 265 -14.32 -12.64 7.81
CA ASN A 265 -15.38 -12.19 6.90
C ASN A 265 -15.17 -12.66 5.44
N VAL A 266 -14.36 -13.66 5.19
CA VAL A 266 -14.15 -14.19 3.82
C VAL A 266 -15.48 -14.62 3.18
N ALA A 267 -16.38 -15.24 3.96
CA ALA A 267 -17.71 -15.63 3.48
C ALA A 267 -18.60 -14.42 3.13
N ASP A 268 -18.52 -13.35 3.94
CA ASP A 268 -19.22 -12.08 3.65
C ASP A 268 -18.74 -11.49 2.32
N VAL A 269 -17.41 -11.42 2.11
CA VAL A 269 -16.82 -10.88 0.87
C VAL A 269 -17.21 -11.71 -0.36
N ALA A 270 -17.21 -13.05 -0.23
CA ALA A 270 -17.64 -13.96 -1.28
C ALA A 270 -19.13 -13.76 -1.61
N ALA A 271 -19.97 -13.58 -0.59
CA ALA A 271 -21.41 -13.34 -0.76
C ALA A 271 -21.68 -11.99 -1.46
N TRP A 272 -20.92 -10.94 -1.11
CA TRP A 272 -21.00 -9.64 -1.78
C TRP A 272 -20.59 -9.72 -3.24
N GLN A 273 -19.50 -10.40 -3.56
CA GLN A 273 -19.06 -10.61 -4.94
C GLN A 273 -20.15 -11.33 -5.76
N ALA A 274 -20.77 -12.39 -5.20
CA ALA A 274 -21.85 -13.11 -5.84
C ALA A 274 -23.11 -12.24 -6.03
N ALA A 275 -23.44 -11.42 -5.03
CA ALA A 275 -24.58 -10.50 -5.09
C ALA A 275 -24.39 -9.40 -6.14
N ILE A 276 -23.21 -8.79 -6.19
CA ILE A 276 -22.86 -7.80 -7.22
C ILE A 276 -23.01 -8.40 -8.63
N ALA A 277 -22.49 -9.62 -8.84
CA ALA A 277 -22.62 -10.30 -10.13
C ALA A 277 -24.08 -10.52 -10.55
N LYS A 278 -24.98 -10.80 -9.59
CA LYS A 278 -26.42 -10.99 -9.86
C LYS A 278 -27.10 -9.70 -10.31
N THR A 279 -26.62 -8.52 -9.91
CA THR A 279 -27.21 -7.24 -10.32
C THR A 279 -27.04 -6.97 -11.81
N GLY A 280 -26.07 -7.61 -12.46
CA GLY A 280 -25.71 -7.35 -13.85
C GLY A 280 -25.04 -5.99 -14.09
N ARG A 281 -24.85 -5.16 -13.04
CA ARG A 281 -24.16 -3.88 -13.13
C ARG A 281 -22.65 -4.08 -12.89
N PRO A 282 -21.76 -3.47 -13.70
CA PRO A 282 -20.32 -3.48 -13.44
C PRO A 282 -20.00 -2.59 -12.24
N ILE A 283 -19.80 -3.19 -11.07
CA ILE A 283 -19.50 -2.51 -9.82
C ILE A 283 -18.07 -2.87 -9.39
N GLN A 284 -17.22 -1.85 -9.21
CA GLN A 284 -15.92 -1.98 -8.58
C GLN A 284 -16.13 -2.32 -7.11
N PHE A 285 -15.62 -3.44 -6.64
CA PHE A 285 -15.80 -3.88 -5.27
C PHE A 285 -14.46 -3.91 -4.52
N ILE A 286 -14.35 -3.13 -3.46
CA ILE A 286 -13.14 -3.10 -2.61
C ILE A 286 -13.46 -3.45 -1.18
N VAL A 287 -12.48 -4.04 -0.50
CA VAL A 287 -12.58 -4.42 0.90
C VAL A 287 -11.53 -3.69 1.75
N SER A 288 -11.91 -3.33 2.96
CA SER A 288 -11.18 -2.56 3.94
C SER A 288 -11.51 -3.18 5.31
N TRP A 289 -10.69 -3.12 6.30
CA TRP A 289 -9.61 -2.26 6.73
C TRP A 289 -8.42 -3.10 7.25
N SER A 290 -7.13 -2.71 7.01
CA SER A 290 -5.91 -3.37 7.48
C SER A 290 -5.97 -4.91 7.38
N LEU A 291 -6.08 -5.40 6.15
CA LEU A 291 -6.37 -6.82 5.90
C LEU A 291 -5.17 -7.72 6.15
N ASP A 292 -5.41 -8.92 6.68
CA ASP A 292 -4.37 -9.91 6.86
C ASP A 292 -3.90 -10.46 5.49
N ARG A 293 -2.60 -10.31 5.22
CA ARG A 293 -1.96 -10.78 3.98
C ARG A 293 -2.04 -12.29 3.80
N ASN A 294 -2.18 -13.07 4.86
CA ASN A 294 -2.37 -14.52 4.76
C ASN A 294 -3.66 -14.90 4.01
N TYR A 295 -4.60 -13.99 3.92
CA TYR A 295 -5.85 -14.14 3.18
C TYR A 295 -5.85 -13.39 1.83
N ALA A 296 -4.68 -12.93 1.36
CA ALA A 296 -4.58 -12.15 0.13
C ALA A 296 -5.13 -12.88 -1.12
N ALA A 297 -5.08 -14.22 -1.15
CA ALA A 297 -5.70 -15.02 -2.20
C ALA A 297 -7.23 -14.88 -2.22
N ASP A 298 -7.86 -14.83 -1.03
CA ASP A 298 -9.31 -14.67 -0.91
C ASP A 298 -9.72 -13.25 -1.26
N TRP A 299 -8.97 -12.24 -0.78
CA TRP A 299 -9.22 -10.86 -1.16
C TRP A 299 -9.16 -10.66 -2.67
N LYS A 300 -8.11 -11.18 -3.32
CA LYS A 300 -7.95 -11.13 -4.79
C LYS A 300 -9.02 -11.93 -5.54
N ARG A 301 -9.53 -13.01 -4.96
CA ARG A 301 -10.56 -13.85 -5.58
C ARG A 301 -11.93 -13.20 -5.56
N TYR A 302 -12.26 -12.49 -4.49
CA TYR A 302 -13.62 -12.03 -4.22
C TYR A 302 -13.80 -10.52 -4.28
N SER A 303 -12.70 -9.73 -4.44
CA SER A 303 -12.78 -8.28 -4.57
C SER A 303 -11.83 -7.74 -5.64
N ASN A 304 -11.97 -6.47 -5.97
CA ASN A 304 -11.16 -5.77 -6.97
C ASN A 304 -10.10 -4.85 -6.34
N GLY A 305 -10.04 -4.77 -5.03
CA GLY A 305 -9.04 -4.03 -4.27
C GLY A 305 -9.16 -4.29 -2.79
N TRP A 306 -8.06 -4.22 -2.09
CA TRP A 306 -7.96 -4.52 -0.65
C TRP A 306 -6.97 -3.61 0.03
N ARG A 307 -7.37 -3.08 1.18
CA ARG A 307 -6.54 -2.23 2.03
C ARG A 307 -5.42 -3.04 2.68
N ILE A 308 -4.19 -2.59 2.48
CA ILE A 308 -3.01 -3.33 2.98
C ILE A 308 -2.60 -2.95 4.39
N ASP A 309 -3.11 -1.83 4.91
CA ASP A 309 -2.83 -1.32 6.26
C ASP A 309 -4.01 -0.48 6.78
N THR A 310 -3.87 0.07 7.98
CA THR A 310 -4.82 0.97 8.64
C THR A 310 -5.07 2.24 7.83
N ASP A 311 -5.97 3.09 8.31
CA ASP A 311 -6.20 4.39 7.69
C ASP A 311 -4.93 5.24 7.68
N VAL A 312 -4.71 5.92 6.56
CA VAL A 312 -3.60 6.86 6.42
C VAL A 312 -3.90 8.18 7.15
N GLU A 313 -5.16 8.42 7.43
CA GLU A 313 -5.60 9.57 8.18
C GLU A 313 -5.07 9.54 9.61
N CYS A 314 -4.59 10.68 10.09
CA CYS A 314 -4.03 10.75 11.45
C CYS A 314 -5.08 10.95 12.55
N TYR A 315 -6.33 11.24 12.20
CA TYR A 315 -7.38 11.63 13.17
C TYR A 315 -6.94 12.80 14.08
N CYS A 316 -6.20 13.71 13.50
CA CYS A 316 -5.58 14.86 14.17
C CYS A 316 -5.94 16.16 13.46
N ASP A 317 -5.24 17.28 13.76
CA ASP A 317 -5.51 18.60 13.20
C ASP A 317 -5.02 18.77 11.75
N THR A 318 -4.63 17.68 11.08
CA THR A 318 -4.29 17.61 9.66
C THR A 318 -4.92 16.37 9.03
N LEU A 319 -4.77 16.18 7.71
CA LEU A 319 -5.29 14.98 7.05
C LEU A 319 -4.42 13.77 7.38
N VAL A 320 -3.10 13.92 7.27
CA VAL A 320 -2.11 12.86 7.51
C VAL A 320 -0.92 13.37 8.32
N THR A 321 -0.02 12.46 8.69
CA THR A 321 1.32 12.76 9.19
C THR A 321 2.34 11.91 8.44
N TRP A 322 3.58 12.39 8.31
CA TRP A 322 4.60 11.61 7.63
C TRP A 322 4.98 10.33 8.40
N ASN A 323 5.46 10.47 9.64
CA ASN A 323 6.09 9.37 10.36
C ASN A 323 5.11 8.28 10.83
N SER A 324 3.90 8.67 11.23
CA SER A 324 2.93 7.76 11.86
C SER A 324 1.80 7.30 10.93
N SER A 325 1.77 7.78 9.68
CA SER A 325 0.74 7.34 8.75
C SER A 325 1.26 7.07 7.33
N VAL A 326 1.91 8.04 6.68
CA VAL A 326 2.33 7.88 5.28
C VAL A 326 3.53 6.96 5.13
N LYS A 327 4.58 7.19 5.93
CA LYS A 327 5.88 6.51 5.83
C LYS A 327 5.79 5.00 6.04
N ILE A 328 4.88 4.52 6.87
CA ILE A 328 4.74 3.09 7.17
C ILE A 328 4.40 2.26 5.93
N ARG A 329 3.81 2.86 4.90
CA ARG A 329 3.49 2.18 3.63
C ARG A 329 4.72 1.65 2.89
N TRP A 330 5.92 2.25 3.09
CA TRP A 330 7.16 1.73 2.52
C TRP A 330 7.53 0.35 3.07
N ASP A 331 7.14 0.05 4.32
CA ASP A 331 7.39 -1.24 4.96
C ASP A 331 6.36 -2.30 4.54
N ASP A 332 5.12 -1.89 4.23
CA ASP A 332 4.02 -2.79 3.89
C ASP A 332 4.04 -3.24 2.41
N VAL A 333 4.24 -2.29 1.50
CA VAL A 333 4.13 -2.51 0.04
C VAL A 333 4.92 -3.71 -0.46
N PRO A 334 6.20 -3.94 -0.04
CA PRO A 334 6.98 -5.07 -0.56
C PRO A 334 6.31 -6.42 -0.34
N GLY A 335 5.68 -6.63 0.83
CA GLY A 335 4.98 -7.86 1.16
C GLY A 335 3.69 -8.07 0.36
N TRP A 336 3.02 -7.01 -0.03
CA TRP A 336 1.77 -7.06 -0.79
C TRP A 336 1.97 -7.00 -2.31
N THR A 337 3.14 -6.57 -2.80
CA THR A 337 3.44 -6.43 -4.24
C THR A 337 3.10 -7.67 -5.09
N PRO A 338 3.29 -8.93 -4.63
CA PRO A 338 2.96 -10.11 -5.43
C PRO A 338 1.48 -10.29 -5.74
N TRP A 339 0.61 -9.58 -5.02
CA TRP A 339 -0.84 -9.76 -5.11
C TRP A 339 -1.51 -8.74 -6.04
N THR A 340 -0.91 -7.56 -6.21
CA THR A 340 -1.45 -6.50 -7.09
C THR A 340 -1.35 -6.88 -8.56
N GLY A 341 -2.29 -6.41 -9.36
CA GLY A 341 -2.33 -6.63 -10.81
C GLY A 341 -3.75 -6.64 -11.36
N PRO A 342 -3.91 -6.79 -12.67
CA PRO A 342 -5.22 -6.74 -13.31
C PRO A 342 -6.27 -7.61 -12.61
N GLY A 343 -7.44 -7.02 -12.39
CA GLY A 343 -8.57 -7.60 -11.66
C GLY A 343 -8.58 -7.31 -10.16
N GLY A 344 -7.45 -6.83 -9.57
CA GLY A 344 -7.40 -6.48 -8.16
C GLY A 344 -6.11 -5.78 -7.74
N TRP A 345 -6.23 -4.70 -6.96
CA TRP A 345 -5.14 -3.78 -6.65
C TRP A 345 -4.95 -3.59 -5.15
N ASN A 346 -3.68 -3.55 -4.72
CA ASN A 346 -3.32 -3.16 -3.37
C ASN A 346 -3.73 -1.73 -3.13
N ASN A 347 -4.63 -1.49 -2.20
CA ASN A 347 -5.05 -0.16 -1.81
C ASN A 347 -4.20 0.32 -0.63
N LEU A 348 -3.39 1.34 -0.87
CA LEU A 348 -2.52 1.97 0.12
C LEU A 348 -3.25 3.07 0.91
N ASP A 349 -4.56 3.20 0.71
CA ASP A 349 -5.45 4.25 1.19
C ASP A 349 -5.42 5.54 0.34
N THR A 350 -6.03 6.60 0.85
CA THR A 350 -6.18 7.88 0.17
C THR A 350 -4.84 8.57 -0.08
N LEU A 351 -4.81 9.44 -1.08
CA LEU A 351 -3.75 10.40 -1.33
C LEU A 351 -4.16 11.78 -0.80
N ASN A 352 -3.39 12.32 0.13
CA ASN A 352 -3.59 13.64 0.71
C ASN A 352 -2.36 14.50 0.39
N VAL A 353 -2.34 15.07 -0.80
CA VAL A 353 -1.19 15.80 -1.37
C VAL A 353 -1.59 17.14 -1.99
N GLY A 354 -2.84 17.58 -1.79
CA GLY A 354 -3.44 18.68 -2.52
C GLY A 354 -3.76 19.93 -1.71
N ASN A 355 -3.79 19.89 -0.40
CA ASN A 355 -4.33 20.97 0.42
C ASN A 355 -3.29 21.72 1.28
N GLY A 356 -2.00 21.58 1.00
CA GLY A 356 -0.94 22.35 1.66
C GLY A 356 -0.86 22.10 3.16
N GLN A 357 -1.12 23.11 3.98
CA GLN A 357 -1.05 22.97 5.43
C GLN A 357 -2.05 21.95 5.99
N MET A 358 -3.20 21.80 5.35
CA MET A 358 -4.19 20.82 5.80
C MET A 358 -3.70 19.39 5.61
N ASP A 359 -2.83 19.11 4.64
CA ASP A 359 -2.24 17.79 4.46
C ASP A 359 -1.36 17.39 5.66
N GLY A 360 -0.68 18.35 6.30
CA GLY A 360 0.17 18.10 7.47
C GLY A 360 1.57 17.60 7.15
N ILE A 361 1.98 17.67 5.89
CA ILE A 361 3.26 17.20 5.37
C ILE A 361 3.88 18.20 4.40
N THR A 362 5.20 18.14 4.23
CA THR A 362 5.96 19.04 3.36
C THR A 362 5.76 18.75 1.87
N GLU A 363 6.18 19.64 0.99
CA GLU A 363 6.14 19.42 -0.47
C GLU A 363 6.97 18.20 -0.89
N ASP A 364 8.15 17.99 -0.29
CA ASP A 364 8.99 16.82 -0.55
C ASP A 364 8.29 15.51 -0.13
N GLU A 365 7.61 15.51 1.00
CA GLU A 365 6.82 14.39 1.49
C GLU A 365 5.60 14.12 0.61
N ARG A 366 4.90 15.16 0.17
CA ARG A 366 3.76 15.06 -0.78
C ARG A 366 4.21 14.42 -2.10
N GLN A 367 5.37 14.83 -2.66
CA GLN A 367 5.92 14.23 -3.86
C GLN A 367 6.33 12.76 -3.63
N SER A 368 6.96 12.45 -2.50
CA SER A 368 7.35 11.08 -2.15
C SER A 368 6.13 10.18 -1.96
N TYR A 369 5.08 10.69 -1.33
CA TYR A 369 3.80 10.04 -1.16
C TYR A 369 3.19 9.64 -2.52
N MET A 370 2.99 10.62 -3.41
CA MET A 370 2.48 10.36 -4.77
C MET A 370 3.40 9.43 -5.56
N THR A 371 4.72 9.52 -5.38
CA THR A 371 5.69 8.65 -6.05
C THR A 371 5.51 7.20 -5.64
N LEU A 372 5.36 6.91 -4.33
CA LEU A 372 5.18 5.53 -3.86
C LEU A 372 3.87 4.94 -4.39
N TRP A 373 2.75 5.65 -4.30
CA TRP A 373 1.46 5.17 -4.82
C TRP A 373 1.58 4.84 -6.31
N ALA A 374 2.11 5.76 -7.11
CA ALA A 374 2.23 5.55 -8.55
C ALA A 374 3.13 4.35 -8.92
N ILE A 375 4.29 4.20 -8.29
CA ILE A 375 5.18 3.07 -8.60
C ILE A 375 4.71 1.74 -8.01
N SER A 376 3.78 1.77 -7.05
CA SER A 376 3.17 0.57 -6.48
C SER A 376 2.00 0.04 -7.31
N ALA A 377 1.61 0.75 -8.37
CA ALA A 377 0.37 0.52 -9.10
C ALA A 377 -0.82 0.48 -8.12
N ALA A 378 -0.86 1.41 -7.18
CA ALA A 378 -1.91 1.53 -6.19
C ALA A 378 -2.98 2.52 -6.67
N PRO A 379 -4.25 2.34 -6.31
CA PRO A 379 -5.29 3.30 -6.66
C PRO A 379 -4.89 4.74 -6.31
N LEU A 380 -4.97 5.66 -7.29
CA LEU A 380 -4.79 7.09 -7.06
C LEU A 380 -6.11 7.66 -6.53
N TYR A 381 -6.30 7.53 -5.23
CA TYR A 381 -7.57 7.73 -4.54
C TYR A 381 -7.46 8.93 -3.60
N VAL A 382 -7.81 10.14 -4.11
CA VAL A 382 -7.57 11.43 -3.44
C VAL A 382 -8.51 11.61 -2.24
N GLY A 383 -7.97 12.09 -1.11
CA GLY A 383 -8.74 12.43 0.09
C GLY A 383 -8.89 13.94 0.35
N ASP A 384 -8.20 14.75 -0.42
CA ASP A 384 -8.18 16.21 -0.29
C ASP A 384 -9.53 16.88 -0.56
N ASP A 385 -9.73 18.09 -0.05
CA ASP A 385 -10.78 19.01 -0.52
C ASP A 385 -10.41 19.51 -1.93
N LEU A 386 -11.03 18.91 -2.94
CA LEU A 386 -10.75 19.22 -4.34
C LEU A 386 -11.11 20.65 -4.72
N THR A 387 -11.97 21.32 -3.95
CA THR A 387 -12.29 22.74 -4.17
C THR A 387 -11.12 23.64 -3.82
N LYS A 388 -10.23 23.19 -2.93
CA LYS A 388 -9.12 23.95 -2.33
C LYS A 388 -7.73 23.44 -2.72
N LEU A 389 -7.61 22.66 -3.80
CA LEU A 389 -6.30 22.20 -4.26
C LEU A 389 -5.35 23.36 -4.49
N ASP A 390 -4.16 23.33 -3.89
CA ASP A 390 -3.09 24.28 -4.16
C ASP A 390 -2.39 23.97 -5.51
N ALA A 391 -1.59 24.91 -5.99
CA ALA A 391 -0.93 24.79 -7.29
C ALA A 391 0.05 23.60 -7.34
N TYR A 392 0.77 23.35 -6.22
CA TYR A 392 1.73 22.25 -6.14
C TYR A 392 1.02 20.88 -6.13
N GLY A 393 0.01 20.70 -5.28
CA GLY A 393 -0.77 19.47 -5.23
C GLY A 393 -1.50 19.19 -6.54
N LEU A 394 -2.08 20.21 -7.16
CA LEU A 394 -2.67 20.05 -8.49
C LEU A 394 -1.62 19.57 -9.51
N SER A 395 -0.39 20.11 -9.46
CA SER A 395 0.69 19.68 -10.34
C SER A 395 1.09 18.22 -10.12
N LEU A 396 1.09 17.73 -8.87
CA LEU A 396 1.34 16.33 -8.55
C LEU A 396 0.22 15.43 -9.12
N LEU A 397 -1.04 15.75 -8.82
CA LEU A 397 -2.22 14.95 -9.20
C LEU A 397 -2.50 14.97 -10.71
N THR A 398 -1.94 15.90 -11.45
CA THR A 398 -2.17 16.04 -12.91
C THR A 398 -0.94 15.73 -13.77
N ASN A 399 0.14 15.24 -13.16
CA ASN A 399 1.33 14.83 -13.91
C ASN A 399 1.06 13.56 -14.71
N ARG A 400 0.85 13.72 -16.03
CA ARG A 400 0.51 12.62 -16.94
C ARG A 400 1.59 11.54 -17.02
N GLU A 401 2.86 11.90 -16.83
CA GLU A 401 3.96 10.93 -16.90
C GLU A 401 3.96 10.01 -15.66
N VAL A 402 3.69 10.58 -14.49
CA VAL A 402 3.58 9.82 -13.23
C VAL A 402 2.31 8.95 -13.23
N ILE A 403 1.17 9.52 -13.65
CA ILE A 403 -0.09 8.78 -13.82
C ILE A 403 0.11 7.60 -14.80
N ALA A 404 0.83 7.81 -15.91
CA ALA A 404 1.09 6.74 -16.88
C ALA A 404 1.92 5.60 -16.28
N ILE A 405 2.81 5.87 -15.32
CA ILE A 405 3.55 4.83 -14.59
C ILE A 405 2.57 3.99 -13.75
N ASP A 406 1.70 4.62 -12.99
CA ASP A 406 0.68 3.94 -12.21
C ASP A 406 -0.23 3.07 -13.09
N GLN A 407 -0.73 3.65 -14.16
CA GLN A 407 -1.74 3.06 -15.03
C GLN A 407 -1.21 1.94 -15.96
N GLN A 408 0.12 1.70 -16.01
CA GLN A 408 0.62 0.45 -16.61
C GLN A 408 0.32 -0.78 -15.73
N GLY A 409 0.02 -0.61 -14.44
CA GLY A 409 -0.30 -1.71 -13.53
C GLY A 409 0.89 -2.64 -13.23
N ILE A 410 2.11 -2.16 -13.35
CA ILE A 410 3.34 -2.91 -13.05
C ILE A 410 3.94 -2.36 -11.76
N PRO A 411 3.89 -3.08 -10.62
CA PRO A 411 4.42 -2.56 -9.38
C PRO A 411 5.95 -2.62 -9.32
N ALA A 412 6.56 -1.54 -8.83
CA ALA A 412 7.97 -1.52 -8.50
C ALA A 412 8.29 -2.34 -7.24
N ARG A 413 9.56 -2.71 -7.13
CA ARG A 413 10.11 -3.36 -5.93
C ARG A 413 11.31 -2.60 -5.41
N PRO A 414 11.55 -2.62 -4.10
CA PRO A 414 12.77 -2.07 -3.54
C PRO A 414 13.98 -2.88 -4.02
N VAL A 415 15.01 -2.17 -4.45
CA VAL A 415 16.33 -2.72 -4.80
C VAL A 415 17.31 -2.53 -3.64
N THR A 416 17.17 -1.40 -2.92
CA THR A 416 17.84 -1.16 -1.64
C THR A 416 16.76 -0.87 -0.60
N PRO A 417 16.26 -1.91 0.08
CA PRO A 417 15.02 -1.84 0.84
C PRO A 417 15.16 -1.25 2.24
N THR A 418 16.36 -0.97 2.71
CA THR A 418 16.62 -0.56 4.09
C THR A 418 17.53 0.64 4.18
N GLY A 419 17.45 1.34 5.32
CA GLY A 419 18.18 2.57 5.55
C GLY A 419 17.49 3.80 4.95
N PRO A 420 18.11 4.97 5.14
CA PRO A 420 17.54 6.23 4.66
C PRO A 420 17.55 6.37 3.13
N ALA A 421 18.55 5.79 2.46
CA ALA A 421 18.68 5.86 1.00
C ALA A 421 18.05 4.64 0.34
N GLN A 422 16.85 4.78 -0.23
CA GLN A 422 16.16 3.68 -0.88
C GLN A 422 16.07 3.88 -2.40
N VAL A 423 16.24 2.78 -3.12
CA VAL A 423 16.06 2.70 -4.58
C VAL A 423 14.99 1.67 -4.88
N TRP A 424 13.99 2.07 -5.65
CA TRP A 424 12.91 1.22 -6.10
C TRP A 424 12.87 1.22 -7.63
N GLY A 425 12.39 0.14 -8.23
CA GLY A 425 12.22 0.16 -9.68
C GLY A 425 11.52 -1.04 -10.26
N MET A 426 11.17 -0.89 -11.52
CA MET A 426 10.50 -1.90 -12.33
C MET A 426 10.95 -1.78 -13.78
N LYS A 427 10.83 -2.87 -14.52
CA LYS A 427 10.95 -2.88 -15.99
C LYS A 427 9.56 -2.62 -16.57
N ASN A 428 9.47 -1.59 -17.41
CA ASN A 428 8.24 -1.23 -18.10
C ASN A 428 7.94 -2.19 -19.26
N ALA A 429 6.68 -2.23 -19.69
CA ALA A 429 6.25 -3.06 -20.82
C ALA A 429 6.99 -2.74 -22.13
N ASP A 430 7.42 -1.49 -22.33
CA ASP A 430 8.18 -1.01 -23.49
C ASP A 430 9.69 -1.32 -23.41
N GLY A 431 10.14 -2.03 -22.37
CA GLY A 431 11.53 -2.41 -22.15
C GLY A 431 12.38 -1.33 -21.49
N THR A 432 11.85 -0.14 -21.24
CA THR A 432 12.48 0.89 -20.41
C THR A 432 12.35 0.51 -18.92
N TYR A 433 12.93 1.32 -18.04
CA TYR A 433 12.80 1.13 -16.60
C TYR A 433 12.24 2.39 -15.95
N THR A 434 11.39 2.21 -14.95
CA THR A 434 11.02 3.24 -14.00
C THR A 434 11.83 3.05 -12.73
N ILE A 435 12.55 4.10 -12.30
CA ILE A 435 13.43 4.06 -11.13
C ILE A 435 13.09 5.24 -10.23
N ALA A 436 12.78 4.93 -8.98
CA ALA A 436 12.53 5.92 -7.93
C ALA A 436 13.68 5.93 -6.92
N LEU A 437 14.12 7.11 -6.54
CA LEU A 437 15.04 7.35 -5.45
C LEU A 437 14.27 8.01 -4.30
N PHE A 438 14.44 7.50 -3.09
CA PHE A 438 13.83 8.05 -1.87
C PHE A 438 14.88 8.30 -0.80
N ASN A 439 14.76 9.42 -0.12
CA ASN A 439 15.42 9.66 1.15
C ASN A 439 14.41 9.49 2.29
N MET A 440 14.46 8.40 3.01
CA MET A 440 13.57 8.11 4.15
C MET A 440 14.08 8.70 5.48
N GLY A 441 15.23 9.38 5.45
CA GLY A 441 15.87 10.00 6.61
C GLY A 441 15.60 11.50 6.74
N SER A 442 15.91 12.06 7.91
CA SER A 442 15.68 13.46 8.26
C SER A 442 16.77 14.43 7.80
N PHE A 443 17.83 13.93 7.14
CA PHE A 443 18.93 14.77 6.65
C PHE A 443 19.13 14.57 5.15
N PRO A 444 19.63 15.60 4.43
CA PRO A 444 19.95 15.46 3.02
C PRO A 444 20.88 14.27 2.77
N THR A 445 20.50 13.39 1.85
CA THR A 445 21.18 12.10 1.63
C THR A 445 21.40 11.89 0.13
N GLN A 446 22.61 11.45 -0.24
CA GLN A 446 22.86 11.00 -1.61
C GLN A 446 22.30 9.60 -1.81
N VAL A 447 21.41 9.45 -2.79
CA VAL A 447 20.83 8.17 -3.20
C VAL A 447 21.31 7.83 -4.60
N THR A 448 21.79 6.59 -4.80
CA THR A 448 22.38 6.14 -6.07
C THR A 448 21.69 4.87 -6.54
N ALA A 449 21.16 4.90 -7.76
CA ALA A 449 20.70 3.73 -8.50
C ALA A 449 21.77 3.26 -9.50
N ASN A 450 22.25 2.03 -9.34
CA ASN A 450 23.18 1.42 -10.28
C ASN A 450 22.40 0.61 -11.33
N TRP A 451 22.75 0.73 -12.60
CA TRP A 451 22.05 0.00 -13.69
C TRP A 451 22.14 -1.51 -13.55
N SER A 452 23.24 -2.01 -12.99
CA SER A 452 23.44 -3.44 -12.75
C SER A 452 22.37 -4.04 -11.82
N SER A 453 21.85 -3.27 -10.89
CA SER A 453 20.76 -3.70 -10.01
C SER A 453 19.45 -3.96 -10.76
N PHE A 454 19.32 -3.46 -11.98
CA PHE A 454 18.17 -3.64 -12.86
C PHE A 454 18.44 -4.57 -14.03
N GLY A 455 19.61 -5.23 -14.06
CA GLY A 455 19.99 -6.21 -15.09
C GLY A 455 20.47 -5.60 -16.41
N PHE A 456 20.89 -4.33 -16.41
CA PHE A 456 21.51 -3.70 -17.57
C PHE A 456 22.74 -2.87 -17.16
N GLY A 457 23.53 -2.37 -18.11
CA GLY A 457 24.73 -1.59 -17.85
C GLY A 457 25.08 -0.62 -18.97
N GLY A 458 26.22 0.06 -18.82
CA GLY A 458 26.68 1.08 -19.76
C GLY A 458 25.77 2.31 -19.76
N LYS A 459 25.58 2.90 -20.94
CA LYS A 459 24.83 4.17 -21.06
C LYS A 459 23.33 3.94 -21.15
N ALA A 460 22.58 4.80 -20.47
CA ALA A 460 21.13 4.90 -20.56
C ALA A 460 20.70 6.36 -20.67
N ALA A 461 19.72 6.65 -21.51
CA ALA A 461 19.06 7.95 -21.52
C ALA A 461 18.11 8.05 -20.31
N VAL A 462 18.14 9.17 -19.62
CA VAL A 462 17.37 9.40 -18.40
C VAL A 462 16.48 10.62 -18.54
N ARG A 463 15.20 10.44 -18.21
CA ARG A 463 14.20 11.52 -18.10
C ARG A 463 13.69 11.61 -16.66
N ASP A 464 13.71 12.81 -16.09
CA ASP A 464 13.08 13.11 -14.81
C ASP A 464 11.58 13.35 -15.05
N LEU A 465 10.72 12.52 -14.45
CA LEU A 465 9.28 12.54 -14.68
C LEU A 465 8.56 13.64 -13.86
N TRP A 466 9.14 14.07 -12.75
CA TRP A 466 8.60 15.18 -11.98
C TRP A 466 8.93 16.54 -12.61
N GLN A 467 10.15 16.69 -13.14
CA GLN A 467 10.61 17.91 -13.76
C GLN A 467 10.30 17.98 -15.26
N HIS A 468 9.76 16.91 -15.86
CA HIS A 468 9.55 16.77 -17.32
C HIS A 468 10.82 17.05 -18.13
N LYS A 469 11.99 16.66 -17.61
CA LYS A 469 13.29 17.05 -18.11
C LYS A 469 14.14 15.87 -18.58
N GLU A 470 14.67 15.98 -19.79
CA GLU A 470 15.72 15.06 -20.24
C GLU A 470 17.04 15.41 -19.54
N LEU A 471 17.62 14.41 -18.86
CA LEU A 471 18.91 14.56 -18.17
C LEU A 471 20.07 14.10 -19.02
N GLY A 472 19.80 13.62 -20.25
CA GLY A 472 20.78 13.05 -21.16
C GLY A 472 21.27 11.65 -20.74
N ASP A 473 22.37 11.23 -21.35
CA ASP A 473 22.93 9.91 -21.08
C ASP A 473 23.66 9.87 -19.73
N ARG A 474 23.44 8.77 -19.00
CA ARG A 474 24.18 8.45 -17.78
C ARG A 474 24.84 7.08 -17.95
N ASP A 475 26.07 6.94 -17.47
CA ASP A 475 26.85 5.70 -17.55
C ASP A 475 26.87 5.01 -16.18
N GLY A 476 26.52 3.74 -16.13
CA GLY A 476 26.56 2.89 -14.94
C GLY A 476 25.49 3.13 -13.90
N GLY A 477 24.85 4.32 -13.85
CA GLY A 477 23.86 4.66 -12.84
C GLY A 477 23.46 6.12 -12.83
N ILE A 478 22.61 6.48 -11.85
CA ILE A 478 22.23 7.86 -11.55
C ILE A 478 22.23 8.09 -10.04
N SER A 479 22.72 9.26 -9.63
CA SER A 479 22.71 9.71 -8.24
C SER A 479 22.02 11.06 -8.11
N ALA A 480 21.34 11.26 -6.98
CA ALA A 480 20.79 12.54 -6.58
C ALA A 480 20.98 12.77 -5.08
N THR A 481 21.30 14.00 -4.66
CA THR A 481 21.20 14.40 -3.27
C THR A 481 19.75 14.84 -3.04
N LEU A 482 19.05 14.11 -2.18
CA LEU A 482 17.65 14.35 -1.87
C LEU A 482 17.54 15.05 -0.51
N PRO A 483 16.65 16.04 -0.35
CA PRO A 483 16.34 16.61 0.95
C PRO A 483 15.71 15.55 1.88
N SER A 484 15.48 15.92 3.13
CA SER A 484 14.70 15.09 4.06
C SER A 484 13.39 14.66 3.43
N HIS A 485 13.11 13.35 3.44
CA HIS A 485 11.91 12.70 2.89
C HIS A 485 11.64 12.94 1.40
N GLY A 486 12.62 13.49 0.67
CA GLY A 486 12.49 13.82 -0.75
C GLY A 486 12.63 12.59 -1.66
N SER A 487 12.14 12.73 -2.88
CA SER A 487 12.20 11.70 -3.92
C SER A 487 12.57 12.23 -5.29
N ARG A 488 12.95 11.31 -6.18
CA ARG A 488 13.05 11.51 -7.63
C ARG A 488 12.46 10.32 -8.35
N LEU A 489 11.88 10.55 -9.50
CA LEU A 489 11.31 9.50 -10.34
C LEU A 489 11.82 9.64 -11.76
N PHE A 490 12.41 8.57 -12.29
CA PHE A 490 13.03 8.58 -13.60
C PHE A 490 12.46 7.49 -14.51
N LYS A 491 12.30 7.84 -15.79
CA LYS A 491 12.25 6.86 -16.90
C LYS A 491 13.66 6.70 -17.44
N VAL A 492 14.13 5.45 -17.52
CA VAL A 492 15.49 5.11 -17.93
C VAL A 492 15.43 4.19 -19.14
N THR A 493 16.06 4.60 -20.23
CA THR A 493 16.10 3.87 -21.51
C THR A 493 17.52 3.37 -21.77
N PRO A 494 17.81 2.06 -21.56
CA PRO A 494 19.11 1.49 -21.86
C PRO A 494 19.49 1.67 -23.33
N LYS A 495 20.71 2.13 -23.61
CA LYS A 495 21.25 2.27 -24.96
C LYS A 495 22.10 1.08 -25.40
N ASN A 496 22.69 0.39 -24.46
CA ASN A 496 23.49 -0.82 -24.70
C ASN A 496 22.71 -2.00 -24.09
N GLY A 497 22.81 -3.16 -24.72
CA GLY A 497 22.08 -4.36 -24.32
C GLY A 497 22.29 -4.75 -22.85
N ALA A 498 21.51 -5.74 -22.40
CA ALA A 498 21.56 -6.25 -21.02
C ALA A 498 22.99 -6.59 -20.59
N VAL A 499 23.36 -6.22 -19.36
CA VAL A 499 24.58 -6.72 -18.74
C VAL A 499 24.49 -8.24 -18.68
N LYS A 500 25.52 -8.91 -19.15
CA LYS A 500 25.61 -10.36 -18.95
C LYS A 500 25.81 -10.61 -17.46
N LEU A 501 24.77 -11.13 -16.80
CA LEU A 501 24.85 -11.60 -15.43
C LEU A 501 25.35 -13.03 -15.41
N ALA A 502 26.34 -13.33 -14.59
CA ALA A 502 26.67 -14.69 -14.22
C ALA A 502 25.72 -15.08 -13.06
N SER A 503 24.93 -16.12 -13.26
CA SER A 503 23.96 -16.63 -12.27
C SER A 503 24.55 -17.87 -11.59
N TYR A 504 24.36 -17.95 -10.28
CA TYR A 504 24.85 -19.03 -9.42
C TYR A 504 23.69 -19.46 -8.50
N GLU A 505 23.10 -20.62 -8.79
CA GLU A 505 22.01 -21.18 -7.98
C GLU A 505 22.50 -21.52 -6.58
N ALA A 506 21.70 -21.22 -5.57
CA ALA A 506 22.05 -21.45 -4.16
C ALA A 506 22.21 -22.95 -3.85
N GLU A 507 21.34 -23.77 -4.42
CA GLU A 507 21.30 -25.23 -4.25
C GLU A 507 22.34 -25.99 -5.09
N ALA A 508 23.15 -25.30 -5.91
CA ALA A 508 24.14 -25.97 -6.75
C ALA A 508 25.06 -26.88 -5.92
N SER A 509 25.31 -28.10 -6.39
CA SER A 509 26.12 -29.12 -5.68
C SER A 509 27.59 -28.70 -5.46
N THR A 510 28.05 -27.67 -6.15
CA THR A 510 29.37 -27.04 -5.96
C THR A 510 29.42 -26.13 -4.73
N ASN A 511 28.29 -25.77 -4.16
CA ASN A 511 28.20 -24.88 -3.01
C ASN A 511 28.35 -25.65 -1.71
N THR A 512 28.69 -24.91 -0.65
CA THR A 512 28.81 -25.49 0.69
C THR A 512 27.67 -24.98 1.56
N VAL A 513 26.83 -25.89 2.04
CA VAL A 513 25.77 -25.61 2.99
C VAL A 513 26.22 -26.03 4.39
N VAL A 514 26.18 -25.14 5.35
CA VAL A 514 26.82 -25.29 6.67
C VAL A 514 25.77 -25.27 7.78
N ARG A 515 25.97 -26.11 8.81
CA ARG A 515 25.26 -26.10 10.11
C ARG A 515 23.74 -26.01 10.04
N GLY A 516 23.09 -27.01 9.49
CA GLY A 516 21.63 -27.14 9.51
C GLY A 516 20.91 -26.34 8.42
N ALA A 517 21.60 -25.50 7.66
CA ALA A 517 21.05 -24.98 6.42
C ALA A 517 20.72 -26.14 5.46
N ALA A 518 19.65 -26.03 4.71
CA ALA A 518 19.14 -27.10 3.88
C ALA A 518 18.53 -26.60 2.57
N VAL A 519 18.62 -27.44 1.53
CA VAL A 519 17.91 -27.24 0.27
C VAL A 519 16.44 -27.63 0.46
N SER A 520 15.53 -26.81 -0.05
CA SER A 520 14.10 -27.06 -0.05
C SER A 520 13.48 -26.64 -1.39
N GLY A 521 12.30 -27.19 -1.73
CA GLY A 521 11.57 -26.84 -2.95
C GLY A 521 11.04 -25.41 -2.89
N CYS A 522 10.98 -24.77 -4.06
CA CYS A 522 10.42 -23.43 -4.23
C CYS A 522 9.89 -23.28 -5.67
N ALA A 523 8.57 -23.32 -5.84
CA ALA A 523 7.95 -23.38 -7.17
C ALA A 523 8.24 -22.15 -8.05
N ASN A 524 8.50 -20.98 -7.46
CA ASN A 524 8.75 -19.72 -8.17
C ASN A 524 10.23 -19.29 -8.13
N CYS A 525 11.09 -20.10 -7.51
CA CYS A 525 12.53 -19.88 -7.52
C CYS A 525 13.18 -20.40 -8.81
N SER A 526 14.36 -19.89 -9.10
CA SER A 526 15.24 -20.40 -10.15
C SER A 526 15.61 -21.86 -9.83
N GLY A 527 15.67 -22.71 -10.81
CA GLY A 527 15.98 -24.14 -10.58
C GLY A 527 14.90 -24.91 -9.79
N GLY A 528 13.84 -24.27 -9.32
CA GLY A 528 12.76 -24.90 -8.55
C GLY A 528 13.13 -25.18 -7.08
N SER A 529 14.24 -24.64 -6.59
CA SER A 529 14.76 -24.90 -5.23
C SER A 529 15.36 -23.63 -4.63
N LYS A 530 15.66 -23.69 -3.32
CA LYS A 530 16.31 -22.64 -2.55
C LYS A 530 17.08 -23.25 -1.38
N VAL A 531 18.00 -22.48 -0.77
CA VAL A 531 18.69 -22.87 0.46
C VAL A 531 18.14 -22.07 1.62
N GLY A 532 17.54 -22.75 2.59
CA GLY A 532 16.94 -22.15 3.77
C GLY A 532 17.50 -22.71 5.08
N SER A 533 16.80 -22.42 6.18
CA SER A 533 17.20 -22.84 7.54
C SER A 533 18.57 -22.28 7.99
N LEU A 534 18.95 -21.11 7.47
CA LEU A 534 20.14 -20.40 7.91
C LEU A 534 19.88 -19.81 9.30
N TYR A 535 20.41 -20.47 10.34
CA TYR A 535 20.18 -20.13 11.75
C TYR A 535 21.44 -20.38 12.58
N ASN A 536 21.79 -19.49 13.49
CA ASN A 536 22.83 -19.64 14.50
C ASN A 536 24.16 -20.20 13.97
N GLY A 537 24.73 -19.56 12.97
CA GLY A 537 25.95 -19.96 12.26
C GLY A 537 25.68 -20.94 11.10
N GLY A 538 24.41 -21.12 10.71
CA GLY A 538 24.05 -21.73 9.42
C GLY A 538 24.44 -20.79 8.29
N ALA A 539 25.14 -21.30 7.28
CA ALA A 539 25.63 -20.49 6.17
C ALA A 539 25.48 -21.18 4.82
N LEU A 540 25.35 -20.38 3.79
CA LEU A 540 25.50 -20.75 2.38
C LEU A 540 26.79 -20.13 1.84
N ARG A 541 27.70 -20.96 1.31
CA ARG A 541 28.89 -20.53 0.56
C ARG A 541 28.67 -20.83 -0.91
N VAL A 542 28.47 -19.79 -1.70
CA VAL A 542 28.39 -19.91 -3.16
C VAL A 542 29.81 -19.88 -3.71
N ASN A 543 30.27 -21.02 -4.18
CA ASN A 543 31.62 -21.24 -4.68
C ASN A 543 31.72 -21.00 -6.19
N GLY A 544 32.95 -20.74 -6.68
CA GLY A 544 33.19 -20.64 -8.12
C GLY A 544 32.69 -19.34 -8.78
N VAL A 545 32.38 -18.32 -7.99
CA VAL A 545 31.96 -17.01 -8.51
C VAL A 545 33.11 -16.33 -9.24
N THR A 546 33.01 -16.24 -10.57
CA THR A 546 34.13 -15.77 -11.41
C THR A 546 33.85 -14.41 -12.01
N VAL A 547 34.80 -13.48 -11.83
CA VAL A 547 34.76 -12.15 -12.43
C VAL A 547 36.03 -11.85 -13.21
N PRO A 548 35.95 -11.09 -14.34
CA PRO A 548 37.08 -10.86 -15.21
C PRO A 548 38.15 -9.92 -14.65
N LYS A 549 37.78 -9.03 -13.72
CA LYS A 549 38.67 -8.01 -13.15
C LYS A 549 38.38 -7.86 -11.65
N ALA A 550 39.39 -7.49 -10.88
CA ALA A 550 39.21 -7.11 -9.48
C ALA A 550 38.46 -5.75 -9.39
N GLY A 551 37.56 -5.63 -8.42
CA GLY A 551 36.80 -4.39 -8.22
C GLY A 551 35.57 -4.59 -7.34
N THR A 552 34.82 -3.50 -7.17
CA THR A 552 33.52 -3.53 -6.49
C THR A 552 32.45 -3.97 -7.50
N TYR A 553 31.70 -5.02 -7.14
CA TYR A 553 30.60 -5.55 -7.93
C TYR A 553 29.29 -5.38 -7.15
N GLN A 554 28.24 -4.94 -7.84
CA GLN A 554 26.87 -4.92 -7.31
C GLN A 554 26.28 -6.33 -7.49
N VAL A 555 26.34 -7.11 -6.43
CA VAL A 555 25.88 -8.51 -6.44
C VAL A 555 24.41 -8.54 -6.06
N ASN A 556 23.60 -9.10 -6.92
CA ASN A 556 22.17 -9.33 -6.66
C ASN A 556 22.02 -10.66 -5.89
N ILE A 557 21.32 -10.64 -4.78
CA ILE A 557 20.93 -11.81 -4.01
C ILE A 557 19.42 -11.97 -4.14
N ARG A 558 18.99 -13.05 -4.78
CA ARG A 558 17.59 -13.40 -4.88
C ARG A 558 17.22 -14.31 -3.72
N TYR A 559 16.17 -13.94 -2.99
CA TYR A 559 15.81 -14.53 -1.70
C TYR A 559 14.29 -14.63 -1.54
N ALA A 560 13.83 -15.48 -0.61
CA ALA A 560 12.44 -15.55 -0.19
C ALA A 560 12.33 -15.48 1.33
N THR A 561 11.40 -14.67 1.82
CA THR A 561 11.06 -14.58 3.25
C THR A 561 9.65 -14.01 3.44
N ASN A 562 8.96 -14.48 4.47
CA ASN A 562 7.66 -13.94 4.84
C ASN A 562 7.79 -12.75 5.81
N ASP A 563 8.85 -12.75 6.60
CA ASP A 563 9.12 -11.77 7.66
C ASP A 563 10.38 -10.96 7.35
N PRO A 564 10.57 -9.75 7.93
CA PRO A 564 11.83 -9.01 7.84
C PRO A 564 12.95 -9.86 8.44
N ARG A 565 14.04 -10.06 7.68
CA ARG A 565 15.20 -10.83 8.12
C ARG A 565 16.51 -10.12 7.81
N SER A 566 17.60 -10.62 8.35
CA SER A 566 18.94 -10.14 8.05
C SER A 566 19.91 -11.30 7.89
N ALA A 567 20.99 -11.05 7.16
CA ALA A 567 22.11 -11.98 7.03
C ALA A 567 23.41 -11.17 6.91
N THR A 568 24.52 -11.77 7.30
CA THR A 568 25.84 -11.24 7.00
C THR A 568 26.30 -11.78 5.66
N VAL A 569 26.73 -10.89 4.78
CA VAL A 569 27.22 -11.25 3.43
C VAL A 569 28.68 -10.84 3.31
N SER A 570 29.53 -11.76 2.87
CA SER A 570 30.94 -11.49 2.67
C SER A 570 31.48 -12.10 1.36
N ALA A 571 32.58 -11.57 0.86
CA ALA A 571 33.31 -12.15 -0.25
C ALA A 571 34.69 -12.63 0.21
N ASN A 572 35.04 -13.89 -0.10
CA ASN A 572 36.32 -14.49 0.25
C ASN A 572 36.66 -14.39 1.77
N GLY A 573 35.64 -14.40 2.63
CA GLY A 573 35.79 -14.26 4.09
C GLY A 573 36.20 -12.88 4.56
N GLN A 574 36.07 -11.84 3.72
CA GLN A 574 36.48 -10.48 4.05
C GLN A 574 35.32 -9.49 3.87
N ASN A 575 35.42 -8.33 4.54
CA ASN A 575 34.50 -7.20 4.40
C ASN A 575 33.02 -7.59 4.54
N ALA A 576 32.71 -8.30 5.62
CA ALA A 576 31.36 -8.74 5.92
C ALA A 576 30.42 -7.54 6.13
N VAL A 577 29.26 -7.58 5.47
CA VAL A 577 28.22 -6.54 5.53
C VAL A 577 26.93 -7.19 6.04
N THR A 578 26.33 -6.62 7.08
CA THR A 578 24.99 -7.03 7.49
C THR A 578 23.97 -6.41 6.52
N LEU A 579 23.22 -7.27 5.85
CA LEU A 579 22.20 -6.89 4.88
C LEU A 579 20.83 -7.25 5.41
N ALA A 580 19.89 -6.34 5.30
CA ALA A 580 18.51 -6.62 5.62
C ALA A 580 17.75 -7.12 4.38
N PHE A 581 16.82 -8.02 4.63
CA PHE A 581 15.98 -8.67 3.65
C PHE A 581 14.52 -8.43 4.04
N PRO A 582 13.82 -7.47 3.40
CA PRO A 582 12.40 -7.24 3.64
C PRO A 582 11.55 -8.46 3.30
N PRO A 583 10.29 -8.52 3.76
CA PRO A 583 9.37 -9.53 3.30
C PRO A 583 9.28 -9.55 1.78
N SER A 584 9.48 -10.73 1.19
CA SER A 584 9.39 -10.89 -0.26
C SER A 584 7.95 -11.11 -0.74
N GLY A 585 7.04 -11.34 0.20
CA GLY A 585 5.64 -11.68 -0.05
C GLY A 585 5.28 -13.14 0.24
N GLY A 586 6.23 -13.96 0.63
CA GLY A 586 6.04 -15.37 0.98
C GLY A 586 7.30 -16.19 0.78
N TRP A 587 7.33 -17.37 1.37
CA TRP A 587 8.47 -18.28 1.28
C TRP A 587 8.77 -18.78 -0.15
N ASP A 588 7.78 -18.80 -1.03
CA ASP A 588 7.93 -19.22 -2.43
C ASP A 588 7.87 -18.03 -3.42
N ILE A 589 7.96 -16.82 -2.92
CA ILE A 589 7.92 -15.60 -3.73
C ILE A 589 9.28 -14.90 -3.63
N PRO A 590 10.18 -15.10 -4.61
CA PRO A 590 11.49 -14.48 -4.52
C PRO A 590 11.47 -13.00 -4.84
N ALA A 591 12.22 -12.23 -4.04
CA ALA A 591 12.60 -10.85 -4.27
C ALA A 591 14.12 -10.75 -4.47
N THR A 592 14.63 -9.55 -4.71
CA THR A 592 16.07 -9.33 -4.92
C THR A 592 16.54 -8.16 -4.07
N VAL A 593 17.67 -8.33 -3.39
CA VAL A 593 18.45 -7.24 -2.79
C VAL A 593 19.81 -7.18 -3.45
N THR A 594 20.44 -6.01 -3.45
CA THR A 594 21.76 -5.80 -4.04
C THR A 594 22.75 -5.37 -2.98
N VAL A 595 23.96 -5.94 -3.02
CA VAL A 595 25.07 -5.61 -2.11
C VAL A 595 26.34 -5.34 -2.89
N ALA A 596 27.09 -4.32 -2.49
CA ALA A 596 28.40 -4.02 -3.05
C ALA A 596 29.48 -4.90 -2.40
N LEU A 597 30.10 -5.78 -3.17
CA LEU A 597 31.16 -6.68 -2.70
C LEU A 597 32.47 -6.44 -3.46
N GLN A 598 33.57 -6.48 -2.74
CA GLN A 598 34.92 -6.47 -3.35
C GLN A 598 35.27 -7.87 -3.84
N LEU A 599 35.32 -8.05 -5.15
CA LEU A 599 35.71 -9.32 -5.78
C LEU A 599 37.11 -9.19 -6.41
N ARG A 600 37.91 -10.25 -6.29
CA ARG A 600 39.20 -10.37 -6.97
C ARG A 600 39.01 -10.92 -8.38
N ALA A 601 39.90 -10.62 -9.30
CA ALA A 601 39.89 -11.23 -10.64
C ALA A 601 39.99 -12.77 -10.52
N GLY A 602 39.24 -13.49 -11.33
CA GLY A 602 39.12 -14.95 -11.25
C GLY A 602 38.06 -15.39 -10.26
N THR A 603 38.30 -16.50 -9.58
CA THR A 603 37.33 -17.20 -8.76
C THR A 603 37.23 -16.62 -7.36
N ASN A 604 36.00 -16.45 -6.88
CA ASN A 604 35.63 -15.97 -5.55
C ASN A 604 34.64 -16.94 -4.88
N THR A 605 34.48 -16.77 -3.56
CA THR A 605 33.40 -17.39 -2.77
C THR A 605 32.59 -16.25 -2.14
N ILE A 606 31.27 -16.31 -2.25
CA ILE A 606 30.35 -15.41 -1.55
C ILE A 606 29.67 -16.22 -0.46
N GLU A 607 29.74 -15.74 0.77
CA GLU A 607 29.15 -16.37 1.93
C GLU A 607 27.98 -15.53 2.44
N ILE A 608 26.85 -16.19 2.72
CA ILE A 608 25.66 -15.62 3.34
C ILE A 608 25.43 -16.41 4.63
N ASP A 609 25.54 -15.73 5.77
CA ASP A 609 25.66 -16.34 7.09
C ASP A 609 24.65 -15.73 8.07
N SER A 610 24.06 -16.58 8.91
CA SER A 610 23.29 -16.19 10.08
C SER A 610 24.18 -16.23 11.33
N THR A 611 24.75 -15.10 11.71
CA THR A 611 25.65 -14.97 12.87
C THR A 611 24.91 -14.92 14.21
N THR A 612 23.60 -14.75 14.22
CA THR A 612 22.75 -14.59 15.41
C THR A 612 21.76 -15.75 15.53
N PRO A 613 21.18 -16.02 16.72
CA PRO A 613 20.12 -17.01 16.88
C PRO A 613 18.77 -16.54 16.30
N VAL A 614 18.84 -15.95 15.10
CA VAL A 614 17.68 -15.51 14.31
C VAL A 614 17.81 -16.11 12.92
N TYR A 615 16.72 -16.54 12.33
CA TYR A 615 16.73 -17.07 10.96
C TYR A 615 17.04 -15.96 9.95
N SER A 616 17.96 -16.23 9.03
CA SER A 616 18.18 -15.45 7.81
C SER A 616 17.14 -15.83 6.73
N PRO A 617 17.01 -15.06 5.64
CA PRO A 617 16.10 -15.43 4.55
C PRO A 617 16.56 -16.72 3.85
N ASP A 618 15.65 -17.37 3.13
CA ASP A 618 16.00 -18.43 2.19
C ASP A 618 16.58 -17.82 0.92
N ILE A 619 17.64 -18.41 0.39
CA ILE A 619 18.38 -17.90 -0.76
C ILE A 619 18.06 -18.74 -2.01
N ASP A 620 17.59 -18.09 -3.07
CA ASP A 620 17.32 -18.68 -4.37
C ASP A 620 18.62 -18.75 -5.22
N LYS A 621 19.24 -17.62 -5.49
CA LYS A 621 20.49 -17.52 -6.25
C LYS A 621 21.22 -16.20 -6.02
N ILE A 622 22.45 -16.12 -6.50
CA ILE A 622 23.14 -14.84 -6.66
C ILE A 622 23.42 -14.55 -8.14
N GLU A 623 23.44 -13.28 -8.50
CA GLU A 623 23.77 -12.84 -9.85
C GLU A 623 24.85 -11.75 -9.79
N VAL A 624 25.91 -11.93 -10.58
CA VAL A 624 27.07 -11.03 -10.61
C VAL A 624 27.20 -10.44 -12.00
N PRO A 625 27.20 -9.10 -12.17
CA PRO A 625 27.44 -8.48 -13.46
C PRO A 625 28.87 -8.75 -13.92
N LEU A 626 29.03 -9.24 -15.16
CA LEU A 626 30.37 -9.56 -15.72
C LEU A 626 31.12 -8.33 -16.23
N SER A 627 30.46 -7.18 -16.36
CA SER A 627 31.09 -5.88 -16.62
C SER A 627 31.12 -5.10 -15.31
N GLY A 628 32.25 -5.18 -14.61
CA GLY A 628 32.46 -4.40 -13.40
C GLY A 628 32.89 -2.96 -13.69
N ARG A 629 32.43 -2.04 -12.88
CA ARG A 629 33.19 -0.90 -12.38
C ARG A 629 33.24 -0.98 -10.88
#